data_bd182fae0df7ef575f69f8daa84a93ca
#
_entry.id   bd182fae0df7ef575f69f8daa84a93ca
#
_cell.length_a   1.000
_cell.length_b   1.000
_cell.length_c   1.000
_cell.angle_alpha   90.00
_cell.angle_beta   90.00
_cell.angle_gamma   90.00
#
_symmetry.space_group_name_H-M   'P 1'
#
loop_
_entity.id
_entity.type
_entity.pdbx_description
1 polymer ?
#
loop_
_entity_poly.entity_id
_entity_poly.type
_entity_poly.pdbx_seq_one_letter_code
_entity_poly.pdbx_strand_id
1 'polypeptide(L)'
;MQRRNKPEVLAPAGNLRGLKTAVDYGADAVYCGGKAFGMRSAPKNLSLEDFEEGARYAHERGARVYVTFNVLPRNNEVEAMREYLGKLKDTGVDALIVSDIGVMLMAKQVAPNLELHVSTQAGVTNYQAANAFYELGARRVVLAREMDLQAVRDIRARIPDDLDIECFVHGAMCMAFSGRCLFSNYLTGRDGNHGECAQPCRWKYSIVEEKRPGQYFPIEQTAEGAYLFNSQDMNMLAHIDDLLDSGATSLKIEGRSKSAYYIAAMTNAYKTAVNEYMVQRGFEDADGNVLKPFRDRVILSLIHI
;
A
#
# COMPACT_ATOMS: atom_id res chain seq x y z
N MET A 1 12.75 13.70 8.86
CA MET A 1 12.23 14.00 7.50
C MET A 1 11.12 15.03 7.59
N GLN A 2 11.10 16.04 6.72
CA GLN A 2 10.04 17.05 6.74
C GLN A 2 8.76 16.45 6.18
N ARG A 3 7.62 16.62 6.87
CA ARG A 3 6.33 16.09 6.46
C ARG A 3 5.79 16.86 5.26
N ARG A 4 5.13 16.15 4.34
CA ARG A 4 4.48 16.77 3.20
C ARG A 4 3.26 17.59 3.64
N ASN A 5 3.12 18.78 3.07
CA ASN A 5 1.97 19.67 3.30
C ASN A 5 0.74 19.29 2.50
N LYS A 6 0.79 18.18 1.72
CA LYS A 6 -0.29 17.67 0.91
C LYS A 6 -0.39 16.14 0.94
N PRO A 7 -1.54 15.57 0.55
CA PRO A 7 -1.70 14.13 0.44
C PRO A 7 -0.67 13.53 -0.51
N GLU A 8 -0.22 12.33 -0.18
CA GLU A 8 0.74 11.59 -0.98
C GLU A 8 0.04 10.65 -1.94
N VAL A 9 0.36 10.71 -3.22
CA VAL A 9 0.02 9.68 -4.20
C VAL A 9 1.13 8.66 -4.23
N LEU A 10 0.85 7.45 -3.71
CA LEU A 10 1.78 6.35 -3.62
C LEU A 10 1.55 5.35 -4.76
N ALA A 11 2.44 5.37 -5.73
CA ALA A 11 2.34 4.55 -6.94
C ALA A 11 3.10 3.21 -6.80
N PRO A 12 2.65 2.14 -7.46
CA PRO A 12 3.34 0.86 -7.48
C PRO A 12 4.46 0.82 -8.52
N ALA A 13 5.53 0.06 -8.24
CA ALA A 13 6.51 -0.29 -9.26
C ALA A 13 6.97 -1.76 -9.12
N GLY A 14 7.01 -2.48 -10.24
CA GLY A 14 7.50 -3.85 -10.30
C GLY A 14 8.96 -3.96 -10.79
N ASN A 15 9.55 -2.87 -11.26
CA ASN A 15 10.93 -2.77 -11.73
C ASN A 15 11.37 -1.31 -11.81
N LEU A 16 12.64 -1.06 -12.09
CA LEU A 16 13.22 0.29 -12.18
C LEU A 16 12.52 1.18 -13.22
N ARG A 17 12.17 0.64 -14.40
CA ARG A 17 11.43 1.39 -15.42
C ARG A 17 10.06 1.86 -14.89
N GLY A 18 9.33 0.96 -14.20
CA GLY A 18 8.05 1.31 -13.59
C GLY A 18 8.19 2.37 -12.51
N LEU A 19 9.26 2.33 -11.71
CA LEU A 19 9.58 3.34 -10.71
C LEU A 19 9.78 4.72 -11.36
N LYS A 20 10.63 4.82 -12.38
CA LYS A 20 10.85 6.07 -13.10
C LYS A 20 9.57 6.59 -13.75
N THR A 21 8.80 5.70 -14.39
CA THR A 21 7.49 6.05 -14.97
C THR A 21 6.55 6.63 -13.91
N ALA A 22 6.43 6.01 -12.73
CA ALA A 22 5.58 6.52 -11.66
C ALA A 22 5.97 7.93 -11.24
N VAL A 23 7.26 8.18 -11.06
CA VAL A 23 7.80 9.51 -10.69
C VAL A 23 7.51 10.54 -11.79
N ASP A 24 7.76 10.21 -13.06
CA ASP A 24 7.54 11.11 -14.21
C ASP A 24 6.06 11.51 -14.35
N TYR A 25 5.13 10.64 -13.93
CA TYR A 25 3.69 10.91 -13.97
C TYR A 25 3.13 11.43 -12.64
N GLY A 26 3.98 11.93 -11.75
CA GLY A 26 3.61 12.74 -10.61
C GLY A 26 3.41 11.98 -9.30
N ALA A 27 3.92 10.74 -9.17
CA ALA A 27 3.94 10.07 -7.88
C ALA A 27 4.75 10.87 -6.86
N ASP A 28 4.18 11.05 -5.66
CA ASP A 28 4.90 11.62 -4.51
C ASP A 28 5.81 10.59 -3.85
N ALA A 29 5.43 9.33 -3.95
CA ALA A 29 6.26 8.21 -3.54
C ALA A 29 5.96 6.97 -4.40
N VAL A 30 6.93 6.08 -4.47
CA VAL A 30 6.81 4.80 -5.19
C VAL A 30 7.11 3.66 -4.24
N TYR A 31 6.25 2.65 -4.20
CA TYR A 31 6.54 1.43 -3.46
C TYR A 31 6.90 0.28 -4.40
N CYS A 32 7.95 -0.45 -4.06
CA CYS A 32 8.48 -1.53 -4.86
C CYS A 32 9.01 -2.66 -3.98
N GLY A 33 9.32 -3.81 -4.58
CA GLY A 33 9.88 -4.96 -3.89
C GLY A 33 11.27 -5.29 -4.37
N GLY A 34 12.12 -5.69 -3.44
CA GLY A 34 13.41 -6.28 -3.73
C GLY A 34 13.30 -7.73 -4.20
N LYS A 35 14.39 -8.28 -4.72
CA LYS A 35 14.51 -9.69 -5.11
C LYS A 35 14.30 -10.66 -3.93
N ALA A 36 14.40 -10.15 -2.70
CA ALA A 36 14.19 -10.92 -1.47
C ALA A 36 13.15 -10.26 -0.56
N PHE A 37 12.42 -11.08 0.22
CA PHE A 37 11.56 -10.69 1.36
C PHE A 37 10.38 -9.77 1.06
N GLY A 38 9.98 -9.61 -0.19
CA GLY A 38 8.76 -8.92 -0.59
C GLY A 38 7.62 -9.90 -0.88
N MET A 39 6.37 -9.52 -0.55
CA MET A 39 5.16 -10.35 -0.77
C MET A 39 4.84 -10.68 -2.23
N ARG A 40 5.62 -10.25 -3.16
CA ARG A 40 5.53 -10.66 -4.57
C ARG A 40 6.93 -10.90 -5.08
N SER A 41 7.36 -12.15 -5.00
CA SER A 41 8.57 -12.61 -5.66
C SER A 41 8.30 -12.64 -7.17
N ALA A 42 8.76 -11.61 -7.88
CA ALA A 42 8.70 -11.58 -9.33
C ALA A 42 10.15 -11.55 -9.88
N PRO A 43 10.44 -12.20 -11.02
CA PRO A 43 11.78 -12.20 -11.62
C PRO A 43 12.33 -10.80 -11.93
N LYS A 44 11.45 -9.81 -12.00
CA LYS A 44 11.78 -8.41 -12.34
C LYS A 44 11.87 -7.48 -11.12
N ASN A 45 11.81 -8.00 -9.89
CA ASN A 45 11.98 -7.18 -8.69
C ASN A 45 13.37 -6.50 -8.68
N LEU A 46 13.45 -5.36 -8.00
CA LEU A 46 14.63 -4.50 -7.99
C LEU A 46 15.81 -5.15 -7.27
N SER A 47 17.01 -4.97 -7.81
CA SER A 47 18.28 -5.25 -7.12
C SER A 47 18.64 -4.09 -6.18
N LEU A 48 19.72 -4.22 -5.41
CA LEU A 48 20.21 -3.13 -4.55
C LEU A 48 20.67 -1.93 -5.41
N GLU A 49 21.33 -2.21 -6.54
CA GLU A 49 21.75 -1.19 -7.51
C GLU A 49 20.55 -0.48 -8.14
N ASP A 50 19.48 -1.23 -8.46
CA ASP A 50 18.23 -0.64 -8.96
C ASP A 50 17.59 0.28 -7.91
N PHE A 51 17.69 -0.05 -6.60
CA PHE A 51 17.22 0.82 -5.53
C PHE A 51 18.05 2.10 -5.42
N GLU A 52 19.38 2.02 -5.50
CA GLU A 52 20.26 3.20 -5.50
C GLU A 52 19.94 4.14 -6.66
N GLU A 53 19.82 3.60 -7.88
CA GLU A 53 19.48 4.38 -9.06
C GLU A 53 18.06 4.96 -8.96
N GLY A 54 17.10 4.15 -8.51
CA GLY A 54 15.71 4.54 -8.37
C GLY A 54 15.50 5.60 -7.29
N ALA A 55 16.16 5.47 -6.14
CA ALA A 55 16.08 6.45 -5.06
C ALA A 55 16.68 7.79 -5.49
N ARG A 56 17.86 7.78 -6.10
CA ARG A 56 18.46 9.00 -6.65
C ARG A 56 17.52 9.68 -7.65
N TYR A 57 17.00 8.92 -8.63
CA TYR A 57 16.08 9.44 -9.65
C TYR A 57 14.81 10.07 -9.03
N ALA A 58 14.25 9.42 -8.04
CA ALA A 58 13.06 9.88 -7.33
C ALA A 58 13.36 11.17 -6.52
N HIS A 59 14.46 11.18 -5.76
CA HIS A 59 14.85 12.32 -4.93
C HIS A 59 15.14 13.57 -5.75
N GLU A 60 15.81 13.45 -6.90
CA GLU A 60 16.03 14.57 -7.83
C GLU A 60 14.72 15.22 -8.31
N ARG A 61 13.59 14.50 -8.22
CA ARG A 61 12.24 14.95 -8.62
C ARG A 61 11.29 15.16 -7.42
N GLY A 62 11.83 15.15 -6.19
CA GLY A 62 11.05 15.34 -4.97
C GLY A 62 10.15 14.18 -4.56
N ALA A 63 10.32 13.00 -5.18
CA ALA A 63 9.60 11.77 -4.84
C ALA A 63 10.39 10.91 -3.86
N ARG A 64 9.72 9.94 -3.20
CA ARG A 64 10.31 9.00 -2.23
C ARG A 64 10.21 7.57 -2.73
N VAL A 65 11.04 6.67 -2.18
CA VAL A 65 11.02 5.23 -2.51
C VAL A 65 10.83 4.40 -1.26
N TYR A 66 9.76 3.57 -1.24
CA TYR A 66 9.45 2.68 -0.13
C TYR A 66 9.61 1.22 -0.55
N VAL A 67 10.24 0.44 0.29
CA VAL A 67 10.52 -0.97 -0.01
C VAL A 67 9.57 -1.87 0.75
N THR A 68 8.87 -2.75 0.04
CA THR A 68 8.08 -3.80 0.69
C THR A 68 9.00 -4.88 1.27
N PHE A 69 8.97 -5.00 2.59
CA PHE A 69 9.69 -5.97 3.38
C PHE A 69 8.70 -6.70 4.29
N ASN A 70 7.65 -7.24 3.66
CA ASN A 70 6.39 -7.57 4.31
C ASN A 70 5.97 -9.04 4.17
N VAL A 71 6.90 -9.94 3.93
CA VAL A 71 6.68 -11.39 4.10
C VAL A 71 6.51 -11.72 5.59
N LEU A 72 5.85 -12.83 5.90
CA LEU A 72 5.84 -13.41 7.24
C LEU A 72 7.03 -14.39 7.34
N PRO A 73 8.15 -14.01 7.98
CA PRO A 73 9.37 -14.80 7.94
C PRO A 73 9.27 -16.05 8.80
N ARG A 74 10.01 -17.06 8.41
CA ARG A 74 10.29 -18.24 9.22
C ARG A 74 11.63 -18.07 9.94
N ASN A 75 11.85 -18.84 11.01
CA ASN A 75 13.06 -18.72 11.82
C ASN A 75 14.37 -18.84 11.03
N ASN A 76 14.40 -19.68 10.01
CA ASN A 76 15.57 -19.90 9.15
C ASN A 76 15.85 -18.74 8.17
N GLU A 77 14.97 -17.74 8.08
CA GLU A 77 15.10 -16.58 7.18
C GLU A 77 15.54 -15.32 7.91
N VAL A 78 15.42 -15.29 9.25
CA VAL A 78 15.61 -14.09 10.07
C VAL A 78 17.01 -13.48 9.89
N GLU A 79 18.06 -14.30 9.90
CA GLU A 79 19.43 -13.79 9.75
C GLU A 79 19.72 -13.31 8.32
N ALA A 80 19.19 -13.99 7.31
CA ALA A 80 19.30 -13.53 5.93
C ALA A 80 18.55 -12.20 5.70
N MET A 81 17.41 -12.01 6.37
CA MET A 81 16.70 -10.74 6.37
C MET A 81 17.52 -9.62 7.02
N ARG A 82 18.16 -9.91 8.15
CA ARG A 82 19.04 -8.96 8.86
C ARG A 82 20.19 -8.49 7.97
N GLU A 83 20.86 -9.45 7.32
CA GLU A 83 21.96 -9.14 6.39
C GLU A 83 21.51 -8.29 5.20
N TYR A 84 20.38 -8.68 4.57
CA TYR A 84 19.83 -7.95 3.44
C TYR A 84 19.43 -6.52 3.84
N LEU A 85 18.81 -6.35 5.00
CA LEU A 85 18.42 -5.05 5.53
C LEU A 85 19.63 -4.15 5.80
N GLY A 86 20.74 -4.76 6.28
CA GLY A 86 22.03 -4.06 6.47
C GLY A 86 22.60 -3.48 5.17
N LYS A 87 22.34 -4.13 4.03
CA LYS A 87 22.73 -3.63 2.70
C LYS A 87 21.71 -2.62 2.16
N LEU A 88 20.42 -2.88 2.36
CA LEU A 88 19.35 -2.04 1.84
C LEU A 88 19.34 -0.62 2.43
N LYS A 89 19.69 -0.46 3.70
CA LYS A 89 19.71 0.86 4.38
C LYS A 89 20.63 1.91 3.73
N ASP A 90 21.62 1.45 2.96
CA ASP A 90 22.63 2.30 2.33
C ASP A 90 22.28 2.66 0.87
N THR A 91 21.16 2.13 0.34
CA THR A 91 20.72 2.37 -1.06
C THR A 91 19.97 3.69 -1.27
N GLY A 92 19.75 4.46 -0.21
CA GLY A 92 19.03 5.74 -0.29
C GLY A 92 17.49 5.62 -0.30
N VAL A 93 16.92 4.42 -0.13
CA VAL A 93 15.47 4.26 0.04
C VAL A 93 14.99 4.91 1.35
N ASP A 94 13.74 5.35 1.39
CA ASP A 94 13.22 6.22 2.46
C ASP A 94 12.52 5.44 3.59
N ALA A 95 11.83 4.36 3.24
CA ALA A 95 11.03 3.61 4.21
C ALA A 95 10.90 2.12 3.88
N LEU A 96 10.57 1.35 4.92
CA LEU A 96 10.21 -0.06 4.83
C LEU A 96 8.73 -0.25 5.11
N ILE A 97 8.06 -1.03 4.27
CA ILE A 97 6.68 -1.48 4.50
C ILE A 97 6.75 -2.89 5.10
N VAL A 98 6.44 -3.02 6.40
CA VAL A 98 6.62 -4.24 7.20
C VAL A 98 5.31 -4.78 7.73
N SER A 99 5.19 -6.10 7.90
CA SER A 99 3.99 -6.77 8.45
C SER A 99 4.25 -7.46 9.77
N ASP A 100 5.46 -7.90 10.00
CA ASP A 100 5.87 -8.69 11.16
C ASP A 100 6.51 -7.81 12.22
N ILE A 101 6.11 -7.98 13.49
CA ILE A 101 6.62 -7.17 14.61
C ILE A 101 8.11 -7.44 14.86
N GLY A 102 8.57 -8.70 14.70
CA GLY A 102 9.97 -9.05 14.85
C GLY A 102 10.85 -8.38 13.79
N VAL A 103 10.36 -8.34 12.55
CA VAL A 103 11.02 -7.61 11.44
C VAL A 103 11.05 -6.11 11.72
N MET A 104 9.96 -5.55 12.26
CA MET A 104 9.90 -4.14 12.63
C MET A 104 10.94 -3.77 13.68
N LEU A 105 11.07 -4.57 14.73
CA LEU A 105 12.09 -4.38 15.78
C LEU A 105 13.51 -4.57 15.25
N MET A 106 13.72 -5.55 14.38
CA MET A 106 15.00 -5.75 13.70
C MET A 106 15.35 -4.53 12.84
N ALA A 107 14.41 -3.96 12.09
CA ALA A 107 14.63 -2.80 11.25
C ALA A 107 15.06 -1.58 12.07
N LYS A 108 14.45 -1.35 13.23
CA LYS A 108 14.88 -0.28 14.16
C LYS A 108 16.34 -0.43 14.62
N GLN A 109 16.82 -1.66 14.77
CA GLN A 109 18.20 -1.93 15.20
C GLN A 109 19.20 -1.79 14.05
N VAL A 110 18.86 -2.33 12.87
CA VAL A 110 19.79 -2.48 11.73
C VAL A 110 19.78 -1.28 10.80
N ALA A 111 18.60 -0.68 10.60
CA ALA A 111 18.36 0.41 9.67
C ALA A 111 17.54 1.56 10.31
N PRO A 112 18.03 2.19 11.40
CA PRO A 112 17.29 3.22 12.14
C PRO A 112 17.02 4.50 11.33
N ASN A 113 17.68 4.67 10.20
CA ASN A 113 17.50 5.77 9.25
C ASN A 113 16.28 5.59 8.35
N LEU A 114 15.71 4.38 8.24
CA LEU A 114 14.54 4.11 7.43
C LEU A 114 13.26 4.29 8.24
N GLU A 115 12.28 4.98 7.66
CA GLU A 115 10.94 5.05 8.26
C GLU A 115 10.25 3.68 8.23
N LEU A 116 9.43 3.39 9.25
CA LEU A 116 8.66 2.15 9.33
C LEU A 116 7.19 2.41 9.01
N HIS A 117 6.71 1.81 7.95
CA HIS A 117 5.32 1.81 7.52
C HIS A 117 4.71 0.43 7.76
N VAL A 118 3.62 0.36 8.52
CA VAL A 118 2.94 -0.91 8.81
C VAL A 118 2.10 -1.33 7.62
N SER A 119 2.37 -2.51 7.07
CA SER A 119 1.64 -3.06 5.92
C SER A 119 0.18 -3.36 6.25
N THR A 120 -0.70 -3.29 5.25
CA THR A 120 -2.10 -3.72 5.36
C THR A 120 -2.26 -5.14 5.89
N GLN A 121 -1.28 -6.01 5.67
CA GLN A 121 -1.27 -7.40 6.17
C GLN A 121 -1.13 -7.52 7.69
N ALA A 122 -0.70 -6.47 8.38
CA ALA A 122 -0.77 -6.41 9.83
C ALA A 122 -2.22 -6.32 10.34
N GLY A 123 -3.17 -5.95 9.46
CA GLY A 123 -4.61 -5.96 9.75
C GLY A 123 -5.02 -4.84 10.70
N VAL A 124 -4.53 -3.62 10.49
CA VAL A 124 -4.89 -2.46 11.32
C VAL A 124 -6.32 -2.03 10.98
N THR A 125 -7.23 -2.23 11.93
CA THR A 125 -8.68 -1.94 11.79
C THR A 125 -9.21 -1.00 12.85
N ASN A 126 -8.39 -0.58 13.80
CA ASN A 126 -8.80 0.29 14.89
C ASN A 126 -7.65 1.16 15.40
N TYR A 127 -7.99 2.21 16.13
CA TYR A 127 -7.02 3.18 16.66
C TYR A 127 -6.07 2.59 17.71
N GLN A 128 -6.48 1.57 18.48
CA GLN A 128 -5.61 0.95 19.48
C GLN A 128 -4.44 0.20 18.80
N ALA A 129 -4.74 -0.55 17.73
CA ALA A 129 -3.68 -1.19 16.94
C ALA A 129 -2.76 -0.16 16.29
N ALA A 130 -3.31 0.95 15.75
CA ALA A 130 -2.52 2.02 15.17
C ALA A 130 -1.59 2.68 16.21
N ASN A 131 -2.09 2.98 17.41
CA ASN A 131 -1.29 3.53 18.51
C ASN A 131 -0.20 2.57 18.97
N ALA A 132 -0.50 1.28 19.10
CA ALA A 132 0.51 0.28 19.48
C ALA A 132 1.66 0.22 18.45
N PHE A 133 1.36 0.26 17.15
CA PHE A 133 2.39 0.33 16.13
C PHE A 133 3.18 1.65 16.16
N TYR A 134 2.52 2.76 16.49
CA TYR A 134 3.20 4.05 16.66
C TYR A 134 4.23 3.99 17.82
N GLU A 135 3.85 3.43 18.95
CA GLU A 135 4.76 3.21 20.09
C GLU A 135 5.94 2.31 19.73
N LEU A 136 5.70 1.31 18.87
CA LEU A 136 6.77 0.48 18.31
C LEU A 136 7.65 1.23 17.30
N GLY A 137 7.32 2.46 16.94
CA GLY A 137 8.11 3.35 16.09
C GLY A 137 7.62 3.47 14.65
N ALA A 138 6.41 3.01 14.34
CA ALA A 138 5.82 3.26 13.03
C ALA A 138 5.56 4.76 12.80
N ARG A 139 5.74 5.20 11.57
CA ARG A 139 5.40 6.56 11.12
C ARG A 139 4.16 6.57 10.22
N ARG A 140 3.74 5.39 9.77
CA ARG A 140 2.56 5.21 8.92
C ARG A 140 1.92 3.86 9.18
N VAL A 141 0.59 3.81 9.11
CA VAL A 141 -0.18 2.58 9.09
C VAL A 141 -0.98 2.48 7.80
N VAL A 142 -0.85 1.36 7.10
CA VAL A 142 -1.72 1.03 5.97
C VAL A 142 -2.92 0.31 6.53
N LEU A 143 -4.09 0.94 6.48
CA LEU A 143 -5.32 0.34 7.02
C LEU A 143 -5.70 -0.92 6.25
N ALA A 144 -6.43 -1.79 6.93
CA ALA A 144 -7.09 -2.91 6.28
C ALA A 144 -8.06 -2.39 5.21
N ARG A 145 -8.19 -3.11 4.09
CA ARG A 145 -9.00 -2.69 2.93
C ARG A 145 -10.50 -2.75 3.19
N GLU A 146 -10.87 -3.43 4.26
CA GLU A 146 -12.24 -3.66 4.73
C GLU A 146 -12.81 -2.47 5.52
N MET A 147 -12.01 -1.40 5.69
CA MET A 147 -12.41 -0.21 6.44
C MET A 147 -13.26 0.73 5.58
N ASP A 148 -14.39 1.19 6.13
CA ASP A 148 -15.19 2.26 5.57
C ASP A 148 -14.63 3.66 5.96
N LEU A 149 -15.17 4.71 5.37
CA LEU A 149 -14.71 6.08 5.61
C LEU A 149 -14.95 6.54 7.05
N GLN A 150 -15.99 6.03 7.70
CA GLN A 150 -16.26 6.37 9.10
C GLN A 150 -15.20 5.77 10.03
N ALA A 151 -14.80 4.52 9.78
CA ALA A 151 -13.71 3.89 10.53
C ALA A 151 -12.37 4.64 10.35
N VAL A 152 -12.10 5.18 9.15
CA VAL A 152 -10.91 6.03 8.93
C VAL A 152 -10.98 7.30 9.78
N ARG A 153 -12.14 7.98 9.83
CA ARG A 153 -12.35 9.17 10.68
C ARG A 153 -12.15 8.83 12.16
N ASP A 154 -12.72 7.73 12.61
CA ASP A 154 -12.65 7.28 14.02
C ASP A 154 -11.22 6.94 14.44
N ILE A 155 -10.44 6.34 13.56
CA ILE A 155 -9.02 6.08 13.77
C ILE A 155 -8.26 7.41 13.82
N ARG A 156 -8.45 8.28 12.82
CA ARG A 156 -7.73 9.57 12.74
C ARG A 156 -7.93 10.43 13.99
N ALA A 157 -9.15 10.46 14.51
CA ALA A 157 -9.51 11.25 15.69
C ALA A 157 -8.81 10.80 16.98
N ARG A 158 -8.22 9.58 17.03
CA ARG A 158 -7.69 8.95 18.26
C ARG A 158 -6.23 8.51 18.16
N ILE A 159 -5.54 8.87 17.08
CA ILE A 159 -4.11 8.58 16.90
C ILE A 159 -3.29 9.87 16.83
N PRO A 160 -1.99 9.84 17.09
CA PRO A 160 -1.13 11.01 16.98
C PRO A 160 -1.20 11.66 15.60
N ASP A 161 -1.15 12.99 15.55
CA ASP A 161 -1.17 13.76 14.31
C ASP A 161 0.00 13.42 13.39
N ASP A 162 1.08 12.93 13.98
CA ASP A 162 2.29 12.54 13.29
C ASP A 162 2.30 11.08 12.81
N LEU A 163 1.29 10.31 13.07
CA LEU A 163 1.09 9.00 12.46
C LEU A 163 0.28 9.14 11.16
N ASP A 164 0.88 8.78 10.03
CA ASP A 164 0.21 8.81 8.74
C ASP A 164 -0.79 7.65 8.59
N ILE A 165 -1.92 7.94 7.94
CA ILE A 165 -2.89 6.93 7.50
C ILE A 165 -2.75 6.76 5.98
N GLU A 166 -2.48 5.52 5.55
CA GLU A 166 -2.46 5.13 4.15
C GLU A 166 -3.65 4.23 3.83
N CYS A 167 -4.39 4.57 2.78
CA CYS A 167 -5.52 3.78 2.28
C CYS A 167 -5.29 3.35 0.84
N PHE A 168 -5.72 2.13 0.47
CA PHE A 168 -5.80 1.74 -0.92
C PHE A 168 -6.92 2.51 -1.61
N VAL A 169 -6.66 2.96 -2.85
CA VAL A 169 -7.61 3.76 -3.63
C VAL A 169 -7.91 3.17 -5.00
N HIS A 170 -7.07 2.29 -5.51
CA HIS A 170 -7.24 1.75 -6.85
C HIS A 170 -6.64 0.35 -6.99
N GLY A 171 -7.26 -0.45 -7.86
CA GLY A 171 -6.75 -1.72 -8.35
C GLY A 171 -7.33 -2.91 -7.62
N ALA A 172 -6.67 -4.03 -7.81
CA ALA A 172 -7.16 -5.35 -7.43
C ALA A 172 -7.34 -5.52 -5.93
N MET A 173 -8.54 -5.87 -5.51
CA MET A 173 -8.84 -6.28 -4.14
C MET A 173 -8.41 -7.74 -3.89
N CYS A 174 -8.06 -8.06 -2.65
CA CYS A 174 -7.87 -9.43 -2.21
C CYS A 174 -9.19 -9.98 -1.66
N MET A 175 -9.50 -11.24 -1.96
CA MET A 175 -10.64 -11.93 -1.39
C MET A 175 -10.47 -12.21 0.11
N ALA A 176 -9.23 -12.50 0.53
CA ALA A 176 -8.91 -12.76 1.93
C ALA A 176 -8.69 -11.44 2.67
N PHE A 177 -8.99 -11.44 3.97
CA PHE A 177 -8.85 -10.28 4.83
C PHE A 177 -7.41 -9.73 4.76
N SER A 178 -7.28 -8.54 4.19
CA SER A 178 -6.03 -7.81 4.04
C SER A 178 -4.83 -8.64 3.53
N GLY A 179 -5.12 -9.66 2.71
CA GLY A 179 -4.09 -10.46 2.03
C GLY A 179 -3.54 -11.65 2.81
N ARG A 180 -4.07 -12.00 3.99
CA ARG A 180 -3.73 -13.23 4.70
C ARG A 180 -4.58 -14.38 4.19
N CYS A 181 -3.99 -15.26 3.36
CA CYS A 181 -4.73 -16.28 2.62
C CYS A 181 -3.95 -17.59 2.51
N LEU A 182 -4.64 -18.70 2.74
CA LEU A 182 -4.10 -20.05 2.53
C LEU A 182 -4.55 -20.68 1.20
N PHE A 183 -5.48 -20.05 0.48
CA PHE A 183 -6.12 -20.62 -0.69
C PHE A 183 -5.14 -20.92 -1.84
N SER A 184 -4.16 -20.01 -2.06
CA SER A 184 -3.11 -20.25 -3.04
C SER A 184 -2.25 -21.45 -2.69
N ASN A 185 -1.85 -21.56 -1.43
CA ASN A 185 -1.06 -22.70 -0.96
C ASN A 185 -1.84 -24.02 -1.09
N TYR A 186 -3.11 -24.01 -0.66
CA TYR A 186 -3.98 -25.19 -0.72
C TYR A 186 -4.15 -25.73 -2.14
N LEU A 187 -4.39 -24.86 -3.13
CA LEU A 187 -4.65 -25.29 -4.50
C LEU A 187 -3.39 -25.53 -5.34
N THR A 188 -2.29 -24.87 -5.04
CA THR A 188 -1.12 -24.83 -5.94
C THR A 188 0.22 -25.11 -5.26
N GLY A 189 0.24 -25.27 -3.94
CA GLY A 189 1.47 -25.37 -3.15
C GLY A 189 2.25 -24.06 -3.03
N ARG A 190 1.76 -22.96 -3.64
CA ARG A 190 2.42 -21.63 -3.63
C ARG A 190 1.90 -20.78 -2.48
N ASP A 191 2.80 -20.40 -1.57
CA ASP A 191 2.45 -19.67 -0.37
C ASP A 191 2.22 -18.17 -0.65
N GLY A 192 0.95 -17.75 -0.64
CA GLY A 192 0.57 -16.36 -0.82
C GLY A 192 1.06 -15.42 0.28
N ASN A 193 1.30 -15.93 1.49
CA ASN A 193 1.84 -15.14 2.61
C ASN A 193 3.36 -14.99 2.52
N HIS A 194 3.98 -15.73 1.60
CA HIS A 194 5.42 -15.72 1.32
C HIS A 194 5.76 -15.11 -0.05
N GLY A 195 4.83 -14.41 -0.66
CA GLY A 195 5.03 -13.71 -1.93
C GLY A 195 4.73 -14.51 -3.18
N GLU A 196 4.27 -15.76 -3.06
CA GLU A 196 4.09 -16.69 -4.19
C GLU A 196 2.62 -16.85 -4.61
N CYS A 197 1.75 -15.91 -4.27
CA CYS A 197 0.32 -16.02 -4.57
C CYS A 197 0.04 -16.27 -6.06
N ALA A 198 -0.59 -17.42 -6.37
CA ALA A 198 -1.03 -17.77 -7.71
C ALA A 198 -2.32 -17.07 -8.15
N GLN A 199 -2.95 -16.29 -7.26
CA GLN A 199 -4.22 -15.59 -7.47
C GLN A 199 -5.39 -16.53 -7.85
N PRO A 200 -5.58 -17.68 -7.17
CA PRO A 200 -6.64 -18.62 -7.53
C PRO A 200 -8.04 -18.01 -7.37
N CYS A 201 -8.20 -17.01 -6.48
CA CYS A 201 -9.47 -16.30 -6.33
C CYS A 201 -9.94 -15.54 -7.60
N ARG A 202 -9.10 -15.49 -8.65
CA ARG A 202 -9.41 -14.87 -9.95
C ARG A 202 -9.62 -15.88 -11.07
N TRP A 203 -9.51 -17.18 -10.76
CA TRP A 203 -9.79 -18.22 -11.72
C TRP A 203 -11.30 -18.40 -11.90
N LYS A 204 -11.70 -18.96 -13.03
CA LYS A 204 -13.08 -19.36 -13.25
C LYS A 204 -13.34 -20.68 -12.53
N TYR A 205 -14.43 -20.74 -11.81
CA TYR A 205 -14.88 -21.93 -11.09
C TYR A 205 -16.27 -22.36 -11.53
N SER A 206 -16.53 -23.65 -11.36
CA SER A 206 -17.86 -24.21 -11.45
C SER A 206 -18.11 -25.09 -10.23
N ILE A 207 -19.33 -25.11 -9.73
CA ILE A 207 -19.76 -26.05 -8.70
C ILE A 207 -20.11 -27.37 -9.39
N VAL A 208 -19.65 -28.46 -8.80
CA VAL A 208 -20.06 -29.84 -9.20
C VAL A 208 -20.69 -30.47 -7.97
N GLU A 209 -21.91 -30.98 -8.13
CA GLU A 209 -22.58 -31.75 -7.10
C GLU A 209 -22.10 -33.21 -7.21
N GLU A 210 -21.68 -33.81 -6.08
CA GLU A 210 -21.00 -35.11 -6.02
C GLU A 210 -21.81 -36.24 -6.69
N LYS A 211 -23.15 -36.24 -6.54
CA LYS A 211 -24.06 -37.23 -7.12
C LYS A 211 -24.42 -36.97 -8.58
N ARG A 212 -23.90 -35.87 -9.17
CA ARG A 212 -24.16 -35.48 -10.58
C ARG A 212 -22.84 -35.21 -11.30
N PRO A 213 -21.96 -36.20 -11.42
CA PRO A 213 -20.67 -36.04 -12.08
C PRO A 213 -20.85 -35.62 -13.53
N GLY A 214 -20.08 -34.65 -14.00
CA GLY A 214 -20.13 -34.12 -15.36
C GLY A 214 -21.15 -32.99 -15.58
N GLN A 215 -21.94 -32.62 -14.58
CA GLN A 215 -22.77 -31.41 -14.61
C GLN A 215 -22.03 -30.28 -13.88
N TYR A 216 -21.68 -29.22 -14.63
CA TYR A 216 -20.98 -28.05 -14.14
C TYR A 216 -21.96 -26.89 -13.99
N PHE A 217 -22.07 -26.36 -12.78
CA PHE A 217 -22.87 -25.16 -12.50
C PHE A 217 -21.88 -23.98 -12.36
N PRO A 218 -21.84 -23.05 -13.36
CA PRO A 218 -20.94 -21.92 -13.31
C PRO A 218 -21.29 -21.04 -12.11
N ILE A 219 -20.26 -20.50 -11.48
CA ILE A 219 -20.42 -19.48 -10.43
C ILE A 219 -20.37 -18.14 -11.13
N GLU A 220 -21.52 -17.50 -11.28
CA GLU A 220 -21.66 -16.17 -11.85
C GLU A 220 -21.92 -15.15 -10.75
N GLN A 221 -21.43 -13.95 -10.98
CA GLN A 221 -21.69 -12.81 -10.14
C GLN A 221 -22.98 -12.13 -10.60
N THR A 222 -23.95 -11.96 -9.72
CA THR A 222 -25.13 -11.12 -9.97
C THR A 222 -25.04 -9.81 -9.19
N ALA A 223 -25.82 -8.81 -9.59
CA ALA A 223 -25.89 -7.52 -8.89
C ALA A 223 -26.39 -7.63 -7.43
N GLU A 224 -26.96 -8.76 -7.06
CA GLU A 224 -27.61 -9.01 -5.77
C GLU A 224 -26.78 -9.82 -4.76
N GLY A 225 -25.55 -10.18 -5.14
CA GLY A 225 -24.60 -10.76 -4.19
C GLY A 225 -24.29 -12.24 -4.35
N ALA A 226 -23.32 -12.68 -3.73
CA ALA A 226 -22.56 -13.86 -3.43
C ALA A 226 -21.42 -14.14 -4.42
N TYR A 227 -20.37 -13.42 -4.22
CA TYR A 227 -19.06 -13.73 -4.81
C TYR A 227 -18.43 -14.87 -4.04
N LEU A 228 -18.26 -16.05 -4.65
CA LEU A 228 -17.47 -17.06 -3.98
C LEU A 228 -15.97 -16.71 -4.05
N PHE A 229 -15.46 -16.12 -5.15
CA PHE A 229 -14.03 -15.92 -5.31
C PHE A 229 -13.59 -14.70 -6.15
N ASN A 230 -14.48 -13.85 -6.60
CA ASN A 230 -14.06 -12.72 -7.47
C ASN A 230 -14.31 -11.36 -6.80
N SER A 231 -13.26 -10.75 -6.25
CA SER A 231 -13.33 -9.36 -5.80
C SER A 231 -13.23 -8.41 -7.00
N GLN A 232 -14.09 -7.39 -7.05
CA GLN A 232 -13.98 -6.31 -8.04
C GLN A 232 -12.73 -5.47 -7.78
N ASP A 233 -12.19 -4.83 -8.83
CA ASP A 233 -11.14 -3.85 -8.66
C ASP A 233 -11.72 -2.57 -8.02
N MET A 234 -11.01 -2.05 -7.02
CA MET A 234 -11.37 -0.79 -6.36
C MET A 234 -11.11 0.39 -7.31
N ASN A 235 -11.98 1.39 -7.27
CA ASN A 235 -11.76 2.68 -7.90
C ASN A 235 -12.40 3.78 -7.04
N MET A 236 -11.55 4.56 -6.35
CA MET A 236 -11.96 5.64 -5.45
C MET A 236 -11.80 7.03 -6.06
N LEU A 237 -11.56 7.13 -7.38
CA LEU A 237 -11.27 8.42 -8.01
C LEU A 237 -12.41 9.46 -7.81
N ALA A 238 -13.66 9.01 -7.88
CA ALA A 238 -14.83 9.86 -7.65
C ALA A 238 -15.10 10.19 -6.15
N HIS A 239 -14.32 9.61 -5.22
CA HIS A 239 -14.48 9.75 -3.77
C HIS A 239 -13.20 10.20 -3.07
N ILE A 240 -12.30 10.86 -3.83
CA ILE A 240 -11.00 11.31 -3.28
C ILE A 240 -11.19 12.36 -2.20
N ASP A 241 -12.11 13.28 -2.39
CA ASP A 241 -12.44 14.32 -1.42
C ASP A 241 -12.99 13.72 -0.12
N ASP A 242 -13.92 12.77 -0.17
CA ASP A 242 -14.45 12.07 1.01
C ASP A 242 -13.34 11.33 1.76
N LEU A 243 -12.45 10.65 1.02
CA LEU A 243 -11.34 9.91 1.60
C LEU A 243 -10.31 10.84 2.26
N LEU A 244 -9.95 11.92 1.59
CA LEU A 244 -9.03 12.92 2.13
C LEU A 244 -9.66 13.66 3.32
N ASP A 245 -10.94 13.98 3.27
CA ASP A 245 -11.69 14.59 4.39
C ASP A 245 -11.88 13.61 5.56
N SER A 246 -11.79 12.30 5.34
CA SER A 246 -11.79 11.30 6.43
C SER A 246 -10.48 11.23 7.22
N GLY A 247 -9.39 11.85 6.73
CA GLY A 247 -8.11 11.89 7.43
C GLY A 247 -7.01 11.02 6.84
N ALA A 248 -7.25 10.36 5.69
CA ALA A 248 -6.19 9.70 4.95
C ALA A 248 -5.13 10.71 4.47
N THR A 249 -3.85 10.34 4.59
CA THR A 249 -2.70 11.18 4.22
C THR A 249 -1.89 10.60 3.07
N SER A 250 -2.08 9.32 2.75
CA SER A 250 -1.42 8.64 1.63
C SER A 250 -2.42 7.77 0.88
N LEU A 251 -2.43 7.91 -0.43
CA LEU A 251 -3.34 7.25 -1.38
C LEU A 251 -2.57 6.19 -2.16
N LYS A 252 -2.78 4.92 -1.83
CA LYS A 252 -2.03 3.81 -2.40
C LYS A 252 -2.73 3.19 -3.60
N ILE A 253 -2.06 3.18 -4.73
CA ILE A 253 -2.49 2.50 -5.94
C ILE A 253 -1.93 1.06 -5.93
N GLU A 254 -2.78 0.03 -6.06
CA GLU A 254 -2.35 -1.35 -6.24
C GLU A 254 -1.94 -1.57 -7.70
N GLY A 255 -0.89 -2.36 -7.96
CA GLY A 255 -0.53 -2.66 -9.34
C GLY A 255 0.94 -2.94 -9.63
N ARG A 256 1.74 -3.47 -8.69
CA ARG A 256 3.18 -3.77 -8.91
C ARG A 256 3.45 -4.69 -10.11
N SER A 257 2.52 -5.54 -10.47
CA SER A 257 2.61 -6.45 -11.62
C SER A 257 2.04 -5.85 -12.93
N LYS A 258 1.51 -4.64 -12.87
CA LYS A 258 0.86 -3.99 -14.00
C LYS A 258 1.89 -3.35 -14.96
N SER A 259 1.44 -2.99 -16.17
CA SER A 259 2.26 -2.34 -17.19
C SER A 259 2.66 -0.91 -16.81
N ALA A 260 3.71 -0.39 -17.44
CA ALA A 260 4.12 1.02 -17.28
C ALA A 260 2.99 1.98 -17.69
N TYR A 261 2.19 1.64 -18.71
CA TYR A 261 1.03 2.43 -19.12
C TYR A 261 -0.01 2.55 -17.99
N TYR A 262 -0.35 1.43 -17.31
CA TYR A 262 -1.26 1.46 -16.18
C TYR A 262 -0.70 2.34 -15.05
N ILE A 263 0.59 2.18 -14.73
CA ILE A 263 1.25 2.98 -13.68
C ILE A 263 1.15 4.46 -14.03
N ALA A 264 1.51 4.84 -15.25
CA ALA A 264 1.45 6.22 -15.73
C ALA A 264 0.02 6.80 -15.64
N ALA A 265 -0.96 6.10 -16.23
CA ALA A 265 -2.34 6.59 -16.30
C ALA A 265 -2.98 6.73 -14.92
N MET A 266 -2.83 5.73 -14.05
CA MET A 266 -3.42 5.77 -12.71
C MET A 266 -2.73 6.80 -11.82
N THR A 267 -1.40 6.88 -11.85
CA THR A 267 -0.65 7.86 -11.06
C THR A 267 -1.05 9.28 -11.46
N ASN A 268 -1.08 9.57 -12.76
CA ASN A 268 -1.49 10.89 -13.26
C ASN A 268 -2.93 11.23 -12.87
N ALA A 269 -3.88 10.31 -13.01
CA ALA A 269 -5.28 10.55 -12.66
C ALA A 269 -5.46 10.90 -11.17
N TYR A 270 -4.85 10.10 -10.26
CA TYR A 270 -4.92 10.39 -8.83
C TYR A 270 -4.16 11.65 -8.44
N LYS A 271 -3.02 11.94 -9.09
CA LYS A 271 -2.27 13.18 -8.85
C LYS A 271 -3.08 14.42 -9.26
N THR A 272 -3.74 14.36 -10.41
CA THR A 272 -4.63 15.42 -10.87
C THR A 272 -5.77 15.66 -9.88
N ALA A 273 -6.47 14.59 -9.46
CA ALA A 273 -7.55 14.69 -8.50
C ALA A 273 -7.10 15.27 -7.13
N VAL A 274 -5.91 14.87 -6.64
CA VAL A 274 -5.34 15.45 -5.41
C VAL A 274 -5.02 16.94 -5.58
N ASN A 275 -4.43 17.34 -6.71
CA ASN A 275 -4.14 18.76 -6.95
C ASN A 275 -5.42 19.58 -7.04
N GLU A 276 -6.45 19.11 -7.73
CA GLU A 276 -7.76 19.75 -7.79
C GLU A 276 -8.40 19.88 -6.41
N TYR A 277 -8.36 18.82 -5.59
CA TYR A 277 -8.84 18.86 -4.21
C TYR A 277 -8.11 19.94 -3.39
N MET A 278 -6.77 20.02 -3.49
CA MET A 278 -5.98 21.01 -2.75
C MET A 278 -6.38 22.45 -3.08
N VAL A 279 -6.64 22.73 -4.36
CA VAL A 279 -7.11 24.05 -4.81
C VAL A 279 -8.55 24.31 -4.37
N GLN A 280 -9.46 23.36 -4.59
CA GLN A 280 -10.88 23.51 -4.25
C GLN A 280 -11.11 23.71 -2.74
N ARG A 281 -10.31 23.07 -1.89
CA ARG A 281 -10.37 23.22 -0.43
C ARG A 281 -9.56 24.42 0.07
N GLY A 282 -8.89 25.17 -0.80
CA GLY A 282 -8.10 26.36 -0.48
C GLY A 282 -6.84 26.04 0.35
N PHE A 283 -6.23 24.89 0.14
CA PHE A 283 -4.92 24.53 0.69
C PHE A 283 -3.79 25.08 -0.19
N GLU A 284 -4.00 25.11 -1.50
CA GLU A 284 -3.09 25.65 -2.49
C GLU A 284 -3.86 26.64 -3.41
N ASP A 285 -3.16 27.59 -4.04
CA ASP A 285 -3.71 28.39 -5.12
C ASP A 285 -3.61 27.65 -6.48
N ALA A 286 -4.10 28.28 -7.55
CA ALA A 286 -4.08 27.70 -8.89
C ALA A 286 -2.66 27.47 -9.43
N ASP A 287 -1.67 28.17 -8.89
CA ASP A 287 -0.25 28.07 -9.25
C ASP A 287 0.50 27.05 -8.36
N GLY A 288 -0.20 26.41 -7.39
CA GLY A 288 0.34 25.40 -6.48
C GLY A 288 1.08 25.97 -5.27
N ASN A 289 0.93 27.27 -4.99
CA ASN A 289 1.51 27.85 -3.78
C ASN A 289 0.67 27.46 -2.55
N VAL A 290 1.33 27.03 -1.49
CA VAL A 290 0.66 26.61 -0.25
C VAL A 290 0.05 27.82 0.45
N LEU A 291 -1.27 27.82 0.64
CA LEU A 291 -2.03 28.84 1.36
C LEU A 291 -2.20 28.48 2.84
N LYS A 292 -2.41 27.19 3.13
CA LYS A 292 -2.48 26.63 4.49
C LYS A 292 -2.04 25.16 4.51
N PRO A 293 -1.48 24.67 5.63
CA PRO A 293 -1.08 23.27 5.74
C PRO A 293 -2.27 22.31 5.60
N PHE A 294 -2.13 21.28 4.78
CA PHE A 294 -3.16 20.24 4.60
C PHE A 294 -3.54 19.54 5.92
N ARG A 295 -2.62 19.44 6.85
CA ARG A 295 -2.84 18.78 8.14
C ARG A 295 -3.68 19.59 9.12
N ASP A 296 -3.82 20.88 8.94
CA ASP A 296 -4.65 21.74 9.80
C ASP A 296 -6.15 21.46 9.68
N ARG A 297 -6.59 20.78 8.61
CA ARG A 297 -8.00 20.40 8.40
C ARG A 297 -8.53 19.41 9.44
N VAL A 298 -7.66 18.57 10.00
CA VAL A 298 -8.07 17.52 10.98
C VAL A 298 -8.67 18.11 12.23
N ILE A 299 -8.27 19.32 12.59
CA ILE A 299 -8.78 20.06 13.76
C ILE A 299 -10.17 20.61 13.50
N LEU A 300 -10.49 21.00 12.26
CA LEU A 300 -11.77 21.64 11.91
C LEU A 300 -12.96 20.65 11.84
N SER A 301 -12.71 19.39 11.48
CA SER A 301 -13.78 18.37 11.40
C SER A 301 -14.27 17.89 12.78
N LEU A 302 -13.47 18.09 13.83
CA LEU A 302 -13.81 17.73 15.20
C LEU A 302 -14.64 18.81 15.94
N ILE A 303 -14.75 20.02 15.37
CA ILE A 303 -15.47 21.14 15.99
C ILE A 303 -16.95 21.19 15.54
N HIS A 304 -17.35 20.41 14.55
CA HIS A 304 -18.70 20.38 14.00
C HIS A 304 -19.51 19.10 14.33
N ILE A 305 -19.24 18.48 15.47
CA ILE A 305 -20.11 17.44 16.05
C ILE A 305 -20.76 18.00 17.31
#